data_d4db1128c4ce1373a7fad4d960a83174
#
_entry.id   d4db1128c4ce1373a7fad4d960a83174
#
_cell.length_a   1.000
_cell.length_b   1.000
_cell.length_c   1.000
_cell.angle_alpha   90.00
_cell.angle_beta   90.00
_cell.angle_gamma   90.00
#
_symmetry.space_group_name_H-M   'P 1'
#
loop_
_entity.id
_entity.type
_entity.pdbx_description
1 polymer ?
#
loop_
_entity_poly.entity_id
_entity_poly.type
_entity_poly.pdbx_seq_one_letter_code
_entity_poly.pdbx_strand_id
1 'polypeptide(L)'
;MKKLLLVTTVLTAFIAPVAQAHHVWLEQDGKTVKLQFGEFGENQRETTPGLLDKFVAPKATLVGAKGERDLTLEKTAKGYVVGGAVSAGDAIVVEDNAYPGWETTKDGKTSQHIWVPAARLATTFAAQQPKLALDIVPTGKAGEFKLFYKGQPLPKTKVNAIIPNGWTKEAVSDDNGTVTFDLPWKGMYVLEAHHTDKAGGERAGAAYASASHTTSLTVMQPKGVATMAAGPAMAPSAAH
;
A
#
# COMPACT_ATOMS: atom_id res chain seq x y z
N MET A 1 -31.45 -52.28 -29.08
CA MET A 1 -31.41 -50.82 -29.16
C MET A 1 -30.79 -50.28 -27.89
N LYS A 2 -29.50 -49.92 -27.91
CA LYS A 2 -28.76 -49.42 -26.76
C LYS A 2 -28.88 -47.88 -26.76
N LYS A 3 -29.54 -47.31 -25.75
CA LYS A 3 -29.63 -45.84 -25.58
C LYS A 3 -28.33 -45.35 -24.92
N LEU A 4 -27.58 -44.56 -25.66
CA LEU A 4 -26.37 -43.86 -25.16
C LEU A 4 -26.83 -42.59 -24.44
N LEU A 5 -26.66 -42.53 -23.10
CA LEU A 5 -26.89 -41.32 -22.33
C LEU A 5 -25.64 -40.45 -22.42
N LEU A 6 -25.77 -39.29 -23.07
CA LEU A 6 -24.71 -38.27 -23.11
C LEU A 6 -24.82 -37.42 -21.82
N VAL A 7 -23.87 -37.59 -20.91
CA VAL A 7 -23.77 -36.75 -19.73
C VAL A 7 -22.92 -35.53 -20.08
N THR A 8 -23.57 -34.39 -20.23
CA THR A 8 -22.90 -33.11 -20.48
C THR A 8 -22.49 -32.53 -19.14
N THR A 9 -21.20 -32.65 -18.81
CA THR A 9 -20.62 -32.00 -17.61
C THR A 9 -20.45 -30.52 -17.90
N VAL A 10 -21.28 -29.67 -17.30
CA VAL A 10 -21.13 -28.21 -17.33
C VAL A 10 -19.99 -27.85 -16.37
N LEU A 11 -18.84 -27.48 -16.92
CA LEU A 11 -17.70 -26.96 -16.17
C LEU A 11 -18.01 -25.49 -15.80
N THR A 12 -18.56 -25.26 -14.62
CA THR A 12 -18.71 -23.91 -14.07
C THR A 12 -17.31 -23.39 -13.70
N ALA A 13 -16.75 -22.54 -14.53
CA ALA A 13 -15.55 -21.78 -14.19
C ALA A 13 -15.92 -20.81 -13.07
N PHE A 14 -15.47 -21.06 -11.84
CA PHE A 14 -15.47 -20.09 -10.76
C PHE A 14 -14.46 -18.99 -11.15
N ILE A 15 -14.95 -17.88 -11.67
CA ILE A 15 -14.20 -16.63 -11.74
C ILE A 15 -14.11 -16.17 -10.28
N ALA A 16 -13.02 -16.51 -9.59
CA ALA A 16 -12.71 -15.88 -8.33
C ALA A 16 -12.56 -14.38 -8.60
N PRO A 17 -13.27 -13.49 -7.88
CA PRO A 17 -12.98 -12.07 -7.98
C PRO A 17 -11.52 -11.89 -7.60
N VAL A 18 -10.72 -11.33 -8.50
CA VAL A 18 -9.40 -10.83 -8.17
C VAL A 18 -9.68 -9.75 -7.13
N ALA A 19 -9.37 -10.02 -5.88
CA ALA A 19 -9.41 -9.03 -4.83
C ALA A 19 -8.37 -7.98 -5.21
N GLN A 20 -8.80 -6.90 -5.84
CA GLN A 20 -7.96 -5.75 -6.13
C GLN A 20 -7.53 -5.20 -4.78
N ALA A 21 -6.24 -5.31 -4.51
CA ALA A 21 -5.67 -4.87 -3.25
C ALA A 21 -5.35 -3.38 -3.36
N HIS A 22 -6.34 -2.52 -3.09
CA HIS A 22 -6.12 -1.09 -3.00
C HIS A 22 -5.02 -0.78 -1.99
N HIS A 23 -4.14 0.13 -2.41
CA HIS A 23 -3.08 0.69 -1.57
C HIS A 23 -3.23 2.20 -1.45
N VAL A 24 -2.66 2.76 -0.43
CA VAL A 24 -2.35 4.19 -0.36
C VAL A 24 -0.88 4.38 -0.69
N TRP A 25 -0.56 5.48 -1.39
CA TRP A 25 0.84 5.86 -1.64
C TRP A 25 0.98 7.38 -1.65
N LEU A 26 2.22 7.84 -1.50
CA LEU A 26 2.56 9.26 -1.55
C LEU A 26 3.25 9.57 -2.88
N GLU A 27 2.77 10.59 -3.57
CA GLU A 27 3.39 11.13 -4.79
C GLU A 27 3.95 12.52 -4.50
N GLN A 28 5.19 12.78 -4.91
CA GLN A 28 5.77 14.10 -4.85
C GLN A 28 5.85 14.70 -6.27
N ASP A 29 5.21 15.83 -6.45
CA ASP A 29 5.24 16.65 -7.67
C ASP A 29 5.77 18.04 -7.32
N GLY A 30 7.02 18.29 -7.67
CA GLY A 30 7.72 19.50 -7.25
C GLY A 30 7.80 19.62 -5.73
N LYS A 31 7.12 20.66 -5.19
CA LYS A 31 7.04 20.90 -3.74
C LYS A 31 5.78 20.33 -3.09
N THR A 32 4.86 19.82 -3.89
CA THR A 32 3.59 19.29 -3.41
C THR A 32 3.69 17.78 -3.21
N VAL A 33 3.25 17.30 -2.06
CA VAL A 33 3.08 15.86 -1.80
C VAL A 33 1.60 15.56 -1.71
N LYS A 34 1.18 14.48 -2.36
CA LYS A 34 -0.21 14.01 -2.36
C LYS A 34 -0.28 12.58 -1.84
N LEU A 35 -1.22 12.32 -0.95
CA LEU A 35 -1.63 10.96 -0.61
C LEU A 35 -2.68 10.53 -1.64
N GLN A 36 -2.43 9.43 -2.32
CA GLN A 36 -3.31 8.80 -3.28
C GLN A 36 -3.86 7.50 -2.71
N PHE A 37 -4.99 7.07 -3.23
CA PHE A 37 -5.61 5.80 -2.91
C PHE A 37 -6.10 5.12 -4.19
N GLY A 38 -5.88 3.80 -4.34
CA GLY A 38 -6.27 3.03 -5.52
C GLY A 38 -5.25 1.96 -5.88
N GLU A 39 -4.99 1.81 -7.18
CA GLU A 39 -4.04 0.83 -7.76
C GLU A 39 -2.98 1.57 -8.57
N PHE A 40 -1.80 1.73 -7.98
CA PHE A 40 -0.74 2.53 -8.60
C PHE A 40 -0.32 1.99 -9.98
N GLY A 41 -0.12 0.67 -10.08
CA GLY A 41 0.32 0.01 -11.33
C GLY A 41 -0.70 0.11 -12.47
N GLU A 42 -1.98 0.19 -12.15
CA GLU A 42 -3.09 0.32 -13.10
C GLU A 42 -3.43 1.80 -13.41
N ASN A 43 -2.66 2.73 -12.87
CA ASN A 43 -2.97 4.16 -12.93
C ASN A 43 -4.42 4.48 -12.49
N GLN A 44 -4.95 3.70 -11.52
CA GLN A 44 -6.27 3.92 -10.93
C GLN A 44 -6.14 4.74 -9.66
N ARG A 45 -7.02 5.74 -9.52
CA ARG A 45 -7.11 6.57 -8.32
C ARG A 45 -8.55 6.72 -7.91
N GLU A 46 -8.82 6.43 -6.65
CA GLU A 46 -10.13 6.61 -6.06
C GLU A 46 -10.45 8.10 -5.85
N THR A 47 -11.74 8.40 -5.85
CA THR A 47 -12.24 9.78 -5.80
C THR A 47 -13.27 9.97 -4.69
N THR A 48 -13.62 11.24 -4.43
CA THR A 48 -14.81 11.62 -3.68
C THR A 48 -15.80 12.30 -4.65
N PRO A 49 -17.08 11.92 -4.65
CA PRO A 49 -17.68 10.86 -3.86
C PRO A 49 -17.20 9.47 -4.31
N GLY A 50 -16.96 8.55 -3.35
CA GLY A 50 -16.52 7.19 -3.62
C GLY A 50 -15.69 6.57 -2.48
N LEU A 51 -14.80 5.61 -2.80
CA LEU A 51 -14.03 4.89 -1.80
C LEU A 51 -13.06 5.79 -1.01
N LEU A 52 -12.64 6.92 -1.58
CA LEU A 52 -11.83 7.92 -0.86
C LEU A 52 -12.56 8.49 0.37
N ASP A 53 -13.90 8.42 0.42
CA ASP A 53 -14.69 8.89 1.56
C ASP A 53 -14.62 7.96 2.78
N LYS A 54 -14.11 6.74 2.61
CA LYS A 54 -13.91 5.79 3.70
C LYS A 54 -12.71 6.13 4.60
N PHE A 55 -11.85 7.08 4.20
CA PHE A 55 -10.80 7.59 5.09
C PHE A 55 -11.41 8.48 6.17
N VAL A 56 -11.31 8.04 7.43
CA VAL A 56 -11.97 8.70 8.57
C VAL A 56 -11.00 9.66 9.26
N ALA A 57 -9.79 9.21 9.55
CA ALA A 57 -8.82 9.98 10.32
C ALA A 57 -7.37 9.69 9.90
N PRO A 58 -7.02 9.85 8.62
CA PRO A 58 -5.63 9.65 8.21
C PRO A 58 -4.73 10.69 8.91
N LYS A 59 -3.59 10.23 9.40
CA LYS A 59 -2.58 11.08 10.06
C LYS A 59 -1.31 11.08 9.25
N ALA A 60 -0.75 12.26 9.02
CA ALA A 60 0.52 12.45 8.34
C ALA A 60 1.56 13.01 9.29
N THR A 61 2.76 12.44 9.30
CA THR A 61 3.88 12.90 10.10
C THR A 61 5.13 13.05 9.23
N LEU A 62 5.80 14.18 9.35
CA LEU A 62 7.16 14.37 8.85
C LEU A 62 8.13 13.76 9.84
N VAL A 63 9.04 12.93 9.32
CA VAL A 63 10.16 12.34 10.07
C VAL A 63 11.45 12.88 9.47
N GLY A 64 12.16 13.73 10.21
CA GLY A 64 13.37 14.37 9.73
C GLY A 64 14.46 14.46 10.80
N ALA A 65 15.63 14.99 10.43
CA ALA A 65 16.76 15.14 11.34
C ALA A 65 16.48 16.01 12.58
N LYS A 66 15.47 16.89 12.50
CA LYS A 66 15.03 17.76 13.61
C LYS A 66 13.94 17.14 14.49
N GLY A 67 13.63 15.87 14.27
CA GLY A 67 12.55 15.15 14.96
C GLY A 67 11.31 14.97 14.08
N GLU A 68 10.21 14.68 14.74
CA GLU A 68 8.92 14.41 14.11
C GLU A 68 7.98 15.61 14.31
N ARG A 69 7.10 15.84 13.31
CA ARG A 69 6.02 16.80 13.42
C ARG A 69 4.83 16.38 12.60
N ASP A 70 3.64 16.65 13.09
CA ASP A 70 2.41 16.41 12.36
C ASP A 70 2.30 17.34 11.15
N LEU A 71 1.73 16.79 10.07
CA LEU A 71 1.42 17.50 8.85
C LEU A 71 -0.10 17.57 8.66
N THR A 72 -0.56 18.62 8.00
CA THR A 72 -1.97 18.73 7.61
C THR A 72 -2.24 17.83 6.40
N LEU A 73 -3.46 17.28 6.35
CA LEU A 73 -4.01 16.58 5.21
C LEU A 73 -5.28 17.32 4.74
N GLU A 74 -5.22 17.90 3.56
CA GLU A 74 -6.36 18.58 2.94
C GLU A 74 -6.98 17.65 1.90
N LYS A 75 -8.23 17.23 2.13
CA LYS A 75 -8.95 16.34 1.21
C LYS A 75 -9.32 17.09 -0.06
N THR A 76 -9.08 16.44 -1.19
CA THR A 76 -9.45 16.91 -2.53
C THR A 76 -10.35 15.88 -3.23
N ALA A 77 -10.81 16.18 -4.43
CA ALA A 77 -11.60 15.22 -5.20
C ALA A 77 -10.85 13.89 -5.54
N LYS A 78 -9.51 13.90 -5.49
CA LYS A 78 -8.67 12.77 -5.97
C LYS A 78 -7.54 12.40 -5.00
N GLY A 79 -7.75 12.50 -3.69
CA GLY A 79 -6.75 12.20 -2.67
C GLY A 79 -6.60 13.33 -1.66
N TYR A 80 -5.46 13.42 -0.99
CA TYR A 80 -5.17 14.46 0.00
C TYR A 80 -3.89 15.19 -0.38
N VAL A 81 -3.89 16.51 -0.23
CA VAL A 81 -2.67 17.31 -0.26
C VAL A 81 -2.04 17.29 1.13
N VAL A 82 -0.78 16.91 1.19
CA VAL A 82 0.01 16.89 2.43
C VAL A 82 0.67 18.24 2.61
N GLY A 83 0.36 18.94 3.69
CA GLY A 83 0.95 20.24 3.99
C GLY A 83 2.37 20.13 4.52
N GLY A 84 3.15 21.18 4.26
CA GLY A 84 4.52 21.32 4.76
C GLY A 84 5.59 21.03 3.72
N ALA A 85 6.79 21.57 3.99
CA ALA A 85 7.97 21.38 3.16
C ALA A 85 8.71 20.11 3.57
N VAL A 86 9.25 19.39 2.60
CA VAL A 86 10.04 18.17 2.73
C VAL A 86 11.45 18.46 2.23
N SER A 87 12.46 18.09 2.99
CA SER A 87 13.87 18.26 2.65
C SER A 87 14.52 16.93 2.27
N ALA A 88 15.68 16.97 1.65
CA ALA A 88 16.45 15.77 1.38
C ALA A 88 16.82 15.05 2.70
N GLY A 89 16.57 13.75 2.76
CA GLY A 89 16.76 12.92 3.96
C GLY A 89 15.51 12.79 4.84
N ASP A 90 14.50 13.66 4.67
CA ASP A 90 13.23 13.52 5.36
C ASP A 90 12.39 12.37 4.79
N ALA A 91 11.46 11.91 5.62
CA ALA A 91 10.35 11.05 5.19
C ALA A 91 9.01 11.66 5.60
N ILE A 92 7.97 11.35 4.85
CA ILE A 92 6.59 11.51 5.29
C ILE A 92 6.01 10.12 5.50
N VAL A 93 5.32 9.90 6.60
CA VAL A 93 4.53 8.70 6.86
C VAL A 93 3.06 9.09 7.03
N VAL A 94 2.17 8.24 6.50
CA VAL A 94 0.73 8.39 6.64
C VAL A 94 0.13 7.05 7.04
N GLU A 95 -0.82 7.05 7.97
CA GLU A 95 -1.56 5.87 8.40
C GLU A 95 -3.00 6.26 8.75
N ASP A 96 -3.98 5.42 8.41
CA ASP A 96 -5.35 5.56 8.90
C ASP A 96 -5.74 4.34 9.76
N ASN A 97 -5.63 4.51 11.06
CA ASN A 97 -6.02 3.48 12.04
C ASN A 97 -7.53 3.43 12.30
N ALA A 98 -8.32 4.29 11.65
CA ALA A 98 -9.77 4.37 11.79
C ALA A 98 -10.51 3.94 10.51
N TYR A 99 -9.79 3.52 9.47
CA TYR A 99 -10.42 3.04 8.23
C TYR A 99 -11.43 1.93 8.54
N PRO A 100 -12.64 1.94 7.93
CA PRO A 100 -13.67 0.94 8.20
C PRO A 100 -13.17 -0.48 7.98
N GLY A 101 -13.55 -1.37 8.91
CA GLY A 101 -13.33 -2.79 8.77
C GLY A 101 -14.44 -3.47 7.97
N TRP A 102 -14.41 -4.78 7.95
CA TRP A 102 -15.43 -5.62 7.34
C TRP A 102 -15.77 -6.82 8.22
N GLU A 103 -16.90 -7.44 7.93
CA GLU A 103 -17.34 -8.65 8.60
C GLU A 103 -17.22 -9.87 7.69
N THR A 104 -16.95 -11.01 8.32
CA THR A 104 -17.10 -12.31 7.67
C THR A 104 -17.98 -13.20 8.52
N THR A 105 -18.87 -13.97 7.88
CA THR A 105 -19.68 -14.99 8.56
C THR A 105 -19.30 -16.37 8.07
N LYS A 106 -18.87 -17.23 8.99
CA LYS A 106 -18.54 -18.61 8.71
C LYS A 106 -19.19 -19.50 9.77
N ASP A 107 -19.91 -20.54 9.34
CA ASP A 107 -20.60 -21.49 10.23
C ASP A 107 -21.52 -20.80 11.28
N GLY A 108 -22.21 -19.74 10.86
CA GLY A 108 -23.09 -18.94 11.69
C GLY A 108 -22.39 -18.00 12.70
N LYS A 109 -21.05 -17.94 12.67
CA LYS A 109 -20.28 -17.03 13.52
C LYS A 109 -19.79 -15.84 12.69
N THR A 110 -20.13 -14.63 13.12
CA THR A 110 -19.63 -13.38 12.53
C THR A 110 -18.35 -12.94 13.23
N SER A 111 -17.36 -12.56 12.44
CA SER A 111 -16.08 -12.03 12.89
C SER A 111 -15.82 -10.68 12.26
N GLN A 112 -15.36 -9.73 13.08
CA GLN A 112 -14.92 -8.41 12.64
C GLN A 112 -13.46 -8.47 12.21
N HIS A 113 -13.13 -7.74 11.17
CA HIS A 113 -11.77 -7.56 10.66
C HIS A 113 -11.50 -6.08 10.43
N ILE A 114 -10.25 -5.66 10.62
CA ILE A 114 -9.86 -4.28 10.39
C ILE A 114 -8.84 -4.18 9.28
N TRP A 115 -8.83 -3.05 8.58
CA TRP A 115 -7.77 -2.68 7.66
C TRP A 115 -7.05 -1.43 8.16
N VAL A 116 -5.73 -1.44 8.01
CA VAL A 116 -4.82 -0.35 8.38
C VAL A 116 -3.97 -0.01 7.16
N PRO A 117 -4.44 0.93 6.32
CA PRO A 117 -3.66 1.44 5.19
C PRO A 117 -2.59 2.41 5.66
N ALA A 118 -1.38 2.27 5.11
CA ALA A 118 -0.26 3.13 5.43
C ALA A 118 0.62 3.40 4.21
N ALA A 119 1.32 4.54 4.22
CA ALA A 119 2.25 4.94 3.17
C ALA A 119 3.45 5.69 3.74
N ARG A 120 4.60 5.52 3.10
CA ARG A 120 5.83 6.28 3.33
C ARG A 120 6.31 6.92 2.03
N LEU A 121 6.76 8.16 2.11
CA LEU A 121 7.62 8.79 1.10
C LEU A 121 9.00 8.97 1.70
N ALA A 122 10.03 8.41 1.09
CA ALA A 122 11.42 8.68 1.43
C ALA A 122 12.07 9.51 0.32
N THR A 123 12.63 10.67 0.69
CA THR A 123 13.21 11.61 -0.29
C THR A 123 14.60 11.18 -0.77
N THR A 124 15.23 10.22 -0.09
CA THR A 124 16.51 9.60 -0.45
C THR A 124 16.53 8.13 -0.05
N PHE A 125 17.57 7.38 -0.47
CA PHE A 125 17.82 6.01 0.00
C PHE A 125 18.55 5.94 1.35
N ALA A 126 18.79 7.07 2.04
CA ALA A 126 19.41 7.06 3.37
C ALA A 126 18.63 6.14 4.33
N ALA A 127 19.37 5.43 5.19
CA ALA A 127 18.77 4.50 6.16
C ALA A 127 17.78 5.23 7.07
N GLN A 128 16.63 4.62 7.28
CA GLN A 128 15.56 5.14 8.12
C GLN A 128 15.11 4.11 9.15
N GLN A 129 14.48 4.58 10.23
CA GLN A 129 13.84 3.73 11.23
C GLN A 129 12.36 3.51 10.92
N PRO A 130 11.79 2.33 11.23
CA PRO A 130 10.35 2.09 11.06
C PRO A 130 9.52 2.99 11.98
N LYS A 131 8.36 3.43 11.50
CA LYS A 131 7.40 4.29 12.20
C LYS A 131 5.97 3.81 12.08
N LEU A 132 5.64 3.08 11.02
CA LEU A 132 4.33 2.53 10.76
C LEU A 132 4.20 1.13 11.36
N ALA A 133 2.95 0.68 11.57
CA ALA A 133 2.70 -0.68 12.05
C ALA A 133 3.27 -1.73 11.09
N LEU A 134 3.01 -1.60 9.79
CA LEU A 134 3.72 -2.29 8.70
C LEU A 134 4.50 -1.24 7.92
N ASP A 135 5.82 -1.39 7.79
CA ASP A 135 6.65 -0.35 7.22
C ASP A 135 7.76 -0.91 6.32
N ILE A 136 8.00 -0.27 5.19
CA ILE A 136 9.15 -0.53 4.32
C ILE A 136 10.05 0.68 4.42
N VAL A 137 11.30 0.47 4.81
CA VAL A 137 12.28 1.55 4.96
C VAL A 137 13.53 1.34 4.12
N PRO A 138 14.15 2.41 3.58
CA PRO A 138 15.46 2.32 2.94
C PRO A 138 16.54 1.95 3.98
N THR A 139 17.60 1.26 3.53
CA THR A 139 18.71 0.79 4.39
C THR A 139 19.99 1.62 4.27
N GLY A 140 20.03 2.58 3.35
CA GLY A 140 21.22 3.35 2.99
C GLY A 140 21.86 2.91 1.67
N LYS A 141 21.42 1.79 1.11
CA LYS A 141 21.87 1.27 -0.18
C LYS A 141 20.71 1.32 -1.19
N ALA A 142 20.95 1.91 -2.34
CA ALA A 142 19.94 2.00 -3.40
C ALA A 142 19.47 0.59 -3.82
N GLY A 143 18.15 0.42 -3.87
CA GLY A 143 17.52 -0.86 -4.22
C GLY A 143 17.42 -1.86 -3.07
N GLU A 144 18.00 -1.58 -1.89
CA GLU A 144 17.87 -2.41 -0.70
C GLU A 144 16.93 -1.76 0.32
N PHE A 145 15.96 -2.53 0.79
CA PHE A 145 14.94 -2.07 1.74
C PHE A 145 14.75 -3.09 2.84
N LYS A 146 14.16 -2.66 3.95
CA LYS A 146 13.83 -3.54 5.05
C LYS A 146 12.36 -3.41 5.43
N LEU A 147 11.71 -4.55 5.56
CA LEU A 147 10.31 -4.65 5.96
C LEU A 147 10.23 -4.92 7.46
N PHE A 148 9.33 -4.18 8.13
CA PHE A 148 9.07 -4.31 9.56
C PHE A 148 7.57 -4.48 9.83
N TYR A 149 7.25 -5.26 10.85
CA TYR A 149 5.93 -5.29 11.46
C TYR A 149 6.04 -5.03 12.96
N LYS A 150 5.32 -4.01 13.45
CA LYS A 150 5.38 -3.56 14.86
C LYS A 150 6.84 -3.36 15.35
N GLY A 151 7.67 -2.76 14.50
CA GLY A 151 9.07 -2.47 14.79
C GLY A 151 10.03 -3.67 14.73
N GLN A 152 9.54 -4.89 14.46
CA GLN A 152 10.36 -6.09 14.29
C GLN A 152 10.55 -6.40 12.80
N PRO A 153 11.73 -6.88 12.37
CA PRO A 153 11.93 -7.35 11.00
C PRO A 153 10.86 -8.38 10.61
N LEU A 154 10.27 -8.21 9.43
CA LEU A 154 9.24 -9.12 8.92
C LEU A 154 9.79 -9.96 7.76
N PRO A 155 10.13 -11.25 7.99
CA PRO A 155 10.65 -12.15 6.97
C PRO A 155 9.55 -12.75 6.09
N LYS A 156 9.99 -13.38 4.99
CA LYS A 156 9.18 -14.25 4.10
C LYS A 156 7.89 -13.57 3.60
N THR A 157 7.96 -12.26 3.42
CA THR A 157 6.83 -11.45 2.99
C THR A 157 7.10 -10.89 1.59
N LYS A 158 6.11 -10.97 0.72
CA LYS A 158 6.17 -10.42 -0.64
C LYS A 158 6.18 -8.90 -0.60
N VAL A 159 7.04 -8.33 -1.42
CA VAL A 159 7.10 -6.89 -1.72
C VAL A 159 7.10 -6.74 -3.23
N ASN A 160 6.24 -5.89 -3.75
CA ASN A 160 6.18 -5.52 -5.16
C ASN A 160 6.82 -4.15 -5.36
N ALA A 161 7.77 -4.03 -6.27
CA ALA A 161 8.29 -2.75 -6.72
C ALA A 161 7.64 -2.40 -8.07
N ILE A 162 6.94 -1.26 -8.12
CA ILE A 162 6.08 -0.86 -9.23
C ILE A 162 6.51 0.51 -9.73
N ILE A 163 6.46 0.75 -11.04
CA ILE A 163 6.67 2.07 -11.65
C ILE A 163 5.38 2.54 -12.35
N PRO A 164 5.27 3.84 -12.72
CA PRO A 164 4.01 4.42 -13.19
C PRO A 164 3.39 3.78 -14.43
N ASN A 165 4.16 3.05 -15.25
CA ASN A 165 3.65 2.36 -16.44
C ASN A 165 3.13 0.94 -16.17
N GLY A 166 3.04 0.52 -14.90
CA GLY A 166 2.56 -0.81 -14.51
C GLY A 166 3.63 -1.91 -14.48
N TRP A 167 4.89 -1.63 -14.91
CA TRP A 167 5.95 -2.62 -14.73
C TRP A 167 6.15 -2.93 -13.25
N THR A 168 6.15 -4.21 -12.94
CA THR A 168 6.22 -4.71 -11.56
C THR A 168 7.28 -5.79 -11.42
N LYS A 169 8.02 -5.74 -10.31
CA LYS A 169 8.93 -6.80 -9.87
C LYS A 169 8.58 -7.23 -8.46
N GLU A 170 8.38 -8.53 -8.26
CA GLU A 170 8.17 -9.14 -6.94
C GLU A 170 9.49 -9.64 -6.36
N ALA A 171 9.68 -9.46 -5.06
CA ALA A 171 10.71 -10.12 -4.26
C ALA A 171 10.15 -10.50 -2.88
N VAL A 172 10.80 -11.42 -2.20
CA VAL A 172 10.41 -11.89 -0.86
C VAL A 172 11.50 -11.50 0.13
N SER A 173 11.11 -10.93 1.27
CA SER A 173 12.06 -10.56 2.32
C SER A 173 12.76 -11.77 2.90
N ASP A 174 14.07 -11.64 3.18
CA ASP A 174 14.90 -12.64 3.82
C ASP A 174 14.57 -12.81 5.32
N ASP A 175 15.31 -13.64 6.02
CA ASP A 175 15.11 -13.89 7.47
C ASP A 175 15.34 -12.65 8.35
N ASN A 176 16.00 -11.62 7.83
CA ASN A 176 16.20 -10.32 8.50
C ASN A 176 15.19 -9.25 8.06
N GLY A 177 14.19 -9.62 7.24
CA GLY A 177 13.22 -8.69 6.66
C GLY A 177 13.77 -7.88 5.49
N THR A 178 14.97 -8.18 4.98
CA THR A 178 15.60 -7.41 3.89
C THR A 178 15.08 -7.89 2.53
N VAL A 179 14.83 -6.93 1.64
CA VAL A 179 14.45 -7.18 0.24
C VAL A 179 15.32 -6.32 -0.67
N THR A 180 15.74 -6.87 -1.80
CA THR A 180 16.59 -6.18 -2.76
C THR A 180 15.98 -6.22 -4.16
N PHE A 181 15.98 -5.06 -4.82
CA PHE A 181 15.53 -4.87 -6.19
C PHE A 181 16.62 -4.19 -7.03
N ASP A 182 16.79 -4.68 -8.24
CA ASP A 182 17.38 -3.85 -9.28
C ASP A 182 16.35 -2.79 -9.68
N LEU A 183 16.75 -1.53 -9.65
CA LEU A 183 15.92 -0.39 -10.01
C LEU A 183 16.43 0.21 -11.35
N PRO A 184 16.17 -0.44 -12.51
CA PRO A 184 16.75 -0.05 -13.78
C PRO A 184 16.19 1.26 -14.34
N TRP A 185 15.00 1.67 -13.89
CA TRP A 185 14.29 2.83 -14.40
C TRP A 185 14.59 4.07 -13.56
N LYS A 186 14.85 5.19 -14.23
CA LYS A 186 14.87 6.49 -13.57
C LYS A 186 13.45 6.96 -13.26
N GLY A 187 13.21 7.46 -12.07
CA GLY A 187 11.92 8.01 -11.69
C GLY A 187 11.34 7.38 -10.42
N MET A 188 10.04 7.48 -10.28
CA MET A 188 9.31 7.02 -9.11
C MET A 188 9.15 5.51 -9.10
N TYR A 189 9.40 4.92 -7.94
CA TYR A 189 9.00 3.56 -7.58
C TYR A 189 8.08 3.61 -6.38
N VAL A 190 7.04 2.80 -6.42
CA VAL A 190 6.20 2.48 -5.26
C VAL A 190 6.43 1.02 -4.92
N LEU A 191 6.90 0.77 -3.71
CA LEU A 191 7.04 -0.58 -3.16
C LEU A 191 5.82 -0.85 -2.30
N GLU A 192 5.18 -2.01 -2.48
CA GLU A 192 3.95 -2.37 -1.77
C GLU A 192 4.12 -3.68 -1.03
N ALA A 193 3.60 -3.75 0.19
CA ALA A 193 3.54 -4.96 1.00
C ALA A 193 2.21 -5.08 1.74
N HIS A 194 1.84 -6.32 2.03
CA HIS A 194 0.67 -6.67 2.82
C HIS A 194 1.04 -7.69 3.90
N HIS A 195 0.45 -7.52 5.08
CA HIS A 195 0.57 -8.48 6.18
C HIS A 195 -0.76 -8.60 6.92
N THR A 196 -1.19 -9.84 7.21
CA THR A 196 -2.37 -10.11 8.03
C THR A 196 -1.96 -10.63 9.39
N ASP A 197 -2.24 -9.86 10.43
CA ASP A 197 -2.13 -10.31 11.82
C ASP A 197 -3.42 -11.03 12.23
N LYS A 198 -3.29 -12.30 12.55
CA LYS A 198 -4.41 -13.19 12.97
C LYS A 198 -4.55 -13.28 14.49
N ALA A 199 -3.76 -12.55 15.26
CA ALA A 199 -3.82 -12.61 16.73
C ALA A 199 -5.11 -11.96 17.27
N GLY A 200 -5.81 -11.18 16.45
CA GLY A 200 -6.95 -10.39 16.89
C GLY A 200 -6.54 -9.24 17.80
N GLY A 201 -7.53 -8.53 18.31
CA GLY A 201 -7.30 -7.39 19.20
C GLY A 201 -8.55 -6.56 19.42
N GLU A 202 -8.36 -5.33 19.89
CA GLU A 202 -9.42 -4.36 20.11
C GLU A 202 -9.05 -3.03 19.44
N ARG A 203 -10.05 -2.37 18.82
CA ARG A 203 -9.95 -1.05 18.24
C ARG A 203 -11.18 -0.23 18.62
N ALA A 204 -10.97 0.92 19.29
CA ALA A 204 -12.05 1.80 19.77
C ALA A 204 -13.13 1.08 20.59
N GLY A 205 -12.74 0.11 21.45
CA GLY A 205 -13.66 -0.66 22.29
C GLY A 205 -14.36 -1.83 21.59
N ALA A 206 -14.07 -2.09 20.31
CA ALA A 206 -14.64 -3.21 19.56
C ALA A 206 -13.56 -4.26 19.25
N ALA A 207 -13.82 -5.52 19.58
CA ALA A 207 -12.94 -6.64 19.31
C ALA A 207 -12.92 -6.97 17.80
N TYR A 208 -11.76 -7.35 17.28
CA TYR A 208 -11.59 -7.85 15.91
C TYR A 208 -10.79 -9.16 15.89
N ALA A 209 -11.07 -10.01 14.91
CA ALA A 209 -10.44 -11.31 14.76
C ALA A 209 -9.10 -11.26 14.01
N SER A 210 -8.94 -10.30 13.10
CA SER A 210 -7.68 -10.08 12.39
C SER A 210 -7.53 -8.62 11.95
N ALA A 211 -6.27 -8.21 11.77
CA ALA A 211 -5.89 -6.91 11.20
C ALA A 211 -5.13 -7.13 9.88
N SER A 212 -5.65 -6.58 8.80
CA SER A 212 -4.98 -6.51 7.50
C SER A 212 -4.22 -5.19 7.41
N HIS A 213 -2.90 -5.26 7.30
CA HIS A 213 -2.04 -4.09 7.12
C HIS A 213 -1.56 -4.04 5.67
N THR A 214 -1.70 -2.89 5.04
CA THR A 214 -1.05 -2.59 3.76
C THR A 214 -0.13 -1.40 3.93
N THR A 215 1.01 -1.43 3.27
CA THR A 215 1.94 -0.29 3.28
C THR A 215 2.53 -0.08 1.90
N SER A 216 2.88 1.15 1.60
CA SER A 216 3.72 1.48 0.46
C SER A 216 4.92 2.32 0.88
N LEU A 217 6.01 2.20 0.11
CA LEU A 217 7.15 3.10 0.15
C LEU A 217 7.33 3.72 -1.22
N THR A 218 7.22 5.03 -1.31
CA THR A 218 7.60 5.78 -2.51
C THR A 218 9.04 6.28 -2.41
N VAL A 219 9.84 5.99 -3.43
CA VAL A 219 11.22 6.49 -3.58
C VAL A 219 11.46 6.99 -5.00
N MET A 220 12.42 7.91 -5.16
CA MET A 220 12.86 8.42 -6.47
C MET A 220 14.23 7.85 -6.82
N GLN A 221 14.30 7.04 -7.90
CA GLN A 221 15.56 6.59 -8.46
C GLN A 221 16.13 7.68 -9.38
N PRO A 222 17.28 8.31 -9.03
CA PRO A 222 17.80 9.44 -9.80
C PRO A 222 18.48 9.04 -11.12
N LYS A 223 18.85 7.76 -11.26
CA LYS A 223 19.61 7.22 -12.38
C LYS A 223 18.88 6.05 -13.01
N GLY A 224 19.22 5.73 -14.26
CA GLY A 224 18.67 4.58 -14.98
C GLY A 224 18.09 4.97 -16.34
N VAL A 225 17.43 4.01 -16.97
CA VAL A 225 16.73 4.19 -18.25
C VAL A 225 15.46 5.01 -18.03
N ALA A 226 15.14 5.92 -18.93
CA ALA A 226 13.87 6.64 -18.86
C ALA A 226 12.67 5.66 -18.94
N THR A 227 11.70 5.82 -18.05
CA THR A 227 10.48 5.00 -18.11
C THR A 227 9.58 5.47 -19.26
N MET A 228 8.72 4.58 -19.75
CA MET A 228 7.56 5.00 -20.52
C MET A 228 6.55 5.72 -19.62
N ALA A 229 5.72 6.57 -20.21
CA ALA A 229 4.63 7.23 -19.49
C ALA A 229 3.67 6.19 -18.87
N ALA A 230 2.96 6.59 -17.83
CA ALA A 230 1.84 5.81 -17.30
C ALA A 230 0.81 5.54 -18.40
N GLY A 231 0.15 4.40 -18.31
CA GLY A 231 -1.00 4.09 -19.14
C GLY A 231 -2.16 5.10 -18.93
N PRO A 232 -3.23 4.99 -19.71
CA PRO A 232 -4.45 5.79 -19.48
C PRO A 232 -4.93 5.61 -18.04
N ALA A 233 -5.46 6.68 -17.45
CA ALA A 233 -6.05 6.60 -16.12
C ALA A 233 -7.27 5.67 -16.17
N MET A 234 -7.31 4.68 -15.28
CA MET A 234 -8.48 3.84 -15.09
C MET A 234 -9.53 4.56 -14.26
N ALA A 235 -10.79 4.20 -14.49
CA ALA A 235 -11.90 4.72 -13.70
C ALA A 235 -11.77 4.28 -12.24
N PRO A 236 -12.22 5.11 -11.27
CA PRO A 236 -12.37 4.69 -9.88
C PRO A 236 -13.24 3.43 -9.77
N SER A 237 -13.03 2.65 -8.70
CA SER A 237 -13.88 1.50 -8.42
C SER A 237 -15.33 1.93 -8.21
N ALA A 238 -16.27 1.10 -8.64
CA ALA A 238 -17.66 1.31 -8.28
C ALA A 238 -17.80 1.24 -6.75
N ALA A 239 -18.36 2.28 -6.15
CA ALA A 239 -18.70 2.26 -4.72
C ALA A 239 -19.81 1.23 -4.49
N HIS A 240 -19.53 0.18 -3.76
CA HIS A 240 -20.50 -0.83 -3.29
C HIS A 240 -20.92 -0.55 -1.86
#